data_4a9a91d82ae6cd7935ba59386f0f3598
#
_entry.id   4a9a91d82ae6cd7935ba59386f0f3598
#
_cell.length_a   1.000
_cell.length_b   1.000
_cell.length_c   1.000
_cell.angle_alpha   90.00
_cell.angle_beta   90.00
_cell.angle_gamma   90.00
#
_symmetry.space_group_name_H-M   'P 1'
#
loop_
_entity.id
_entity.type
_entity.pdbx_description
1 polymer ?
#
loop_
_entity_poly.entity_id
_entity_poly.type
_entity_poly.pdbx_seq_one_letter_code
_entity_poly.pdbx_strand_id
1 'polypeptide(L)'
;MRKKLWRAAALGLACVLIPSATVQAVTVNFGTAAAVATDSIQGWPAAPATVSETAVLIDADTGAVLYDKGMDEYRYPASTTKIMTLLVAVENASPRDTVTFTETGVRDVNWDSSNIGMKLGETMTMKDCWYAAIIESANEVCAQIAETVGGSEANFINMMNEKAKALGCTRTHFANAGGLPDANHYTTAHDLAKIMRAGLQNARFRKVIGAVSYTIPATNMSEARRMHTHMPLIAKESNLYYEG
;
A
#
# COMPACT_ATOMS: atom_id res chain seq x y z
N MET A 1 68.19 22.55 41.05
CA MET A 1 67.01 21.80 41.31
C MET A 1 65.78 22.57 40.76
N ARG A 2 65.27 22.25 39.57
CA ARG A 2 64.07 22.90 38.96
C ARG A 2 62.95 21.91 38.88
N LYS A 3 61.90 22.16 39.70
CA LYS A 3 60.63 21.40 39.66
C LYS A 3 59.83 21.82 38.42
N LYS A 4 59.54 20.90 37.52
CA LYS A 4 58.60 21.10 36.41
C LYS A 4 57.18 20.80 36.91
N LEU A 5 56.30 21.82 36.88
CA LEU A 5 54.87 21.67 37.06
C LEU A 5 54.25 21.18 35.77
N TRP A 6 53.54 20.08 35.86
CA TRP A 6 52.67 19.58 34.79
C TRP A 6 51.30 20.23 34.95
N ARG A 7 50.86 20.98 33.98
CA ARG A 7 49.47 21.45 33.87
C ARG A 7 48.66 20.36 33.14
N ALA A 8 47.73 19.76 33.87
CA ALA A 8 46.70 18.88 33.28
C ALA A 8 45.64 19.78 32.62
N ALA A 9 45.48 19.67 31.30
CA ALA A 9 44.36 20.28 30.61
C ALA A 9 43.17 19.31 30.70
N ALA A 10 42.15 19.67 31.42
CA ALA A 10 40.87 18.97 31.46
C ALA A 10 40.08 19.35 30.18
N LEU A 11 39.95 18.41 29.19
CA LEU A 11 39.00 18.54 28.12
C LEU A 11 37.59 18.24 28.68
N GLY A 12 36.79 19.27 28.82
CA GLY A 12 35.37 19.12 29.13
C GLY A 12 34.63 18.58 27.88
N LEU A 13 34.17 17.34 27.99
CA LEU A 13 33.28 16.75 27.00
C LEU A 13 31.87 17.32 27.22
N ALA A 14 31.47 18.30 26.41
CA ALA A 14 30.10 18.81 26.41
C ALA A 14 29.20 17.75 25.71
N CYS A 15 28.51 16.93 26.51
CA CYS A 15 27.39 16.13 26.02
C CYS A 15 26.24 17.06 25.66
N VAL A 16 26.06 17.30 24.37
CA VAL A 16 24.81 17.91 23.86
C VAL A 16 23.72 16.85 23.98
N LEU A 17 22.89 16.97 25.00
CA LEU A 17 21.65 16.22 25.08
C LEU A 17 20.70 16.75 24.00
N ILE A 18 20.62 16.03 22.89
CA ILE A 18 19.53 16.23 21.91
C ILE A 18 18.26 15.73 22.60
N PRO A 19 17.25 16.56 22.80
CA PRO A 19 15.99 16.07 23.35
C PRO A 19 15.42 15.02 22.37
N SER A 20 15.28 13.80 22.84
CA SER A 20 14.56 12.76 22.12
C SER A 20 13.13 13.27 21.94
N ALA A 21 12.76 13.66 20.73
CA ALA A 21 11.38 13.92 20.40
C ALA A 21 10.63 12.60 20.63
N THR A 22 9.86 12.53 21.68
CA THR A 22 8.92 11.45 21.89
C THR A 22 7.90 11.53 20.76
N VAL A 23 8.00 10.61 19.81
CA VAL A 23 6.94 10.39 18.83
C VAL A 23 5.74 9.94 19.65
N GLN A 24 4.80 10.86 19.89
CA GLN A 24 3.52 10.50 20.46
C GLN A 24 2.80 9.65 19.43
N ALA A 25 2.56 8.39 19.77
CA ALA A 25 1.69 7.54 18.98
C ALA A 25 0.33 8.23 18.86
N VAL A 26 -0.07 8.56 17.62
CA VAL A 26 -1.40 9.11 17.37
C VAL A 26 -2.38 7.97 17.63
N THR A 27 -3.18 8.09 18.70
CA THR A 27 -4.26 7.13 18.95
C THR A 27 -5.35 7.38 17.91
N VAL A 28 -5.37 6.55 16.87
CA VAL A 28 -6.42 6.59 15.85
C VAL A 28 -7.68 5.93 16.44
N ASN A 29 -8.76 6.67 16.48
CA ASN A 29 -10.06 6.11 16.90
C ASN A 29 -10.73 5.46 15.69
N PHE A 30 -10.85 4.14 15.73
CA PHE A 30 -11.52 3.34 14.71
C PHE A 30 -13.01 3.18 14.96
N GLY A 31 -13.72 4.11 15.50
CA GLY A 31 -15.18 4.18 15.70
C GLY A 31 -15.99 2.87 15.53
N THR A 32 -17.21 2.88 15.95
CA THR A 32 -18.20 1.83 15.65
C THR A 32 -18.71 1.98 14.21
N ALA A 33 -19.33 0.92 13.66
CA ALA A 33 -19.95 0.98 12.32
C ALA A 33 -20.93 2.18 12.24
N ALA A 34 -20.73 3.03 11.22
CA ALA A 34 -21.54 4.21 11.01
C ALA A 34 -22.92 3.88 10.47
N ALA A 35 -23.88 4.77 10.72
CA ALA A 35 -25.15 4.72 10.04
C ALA A 35 -24.95 5.00 8.54
N VAL A 36 -25.75 4.34 7.70
CA VAL A 36 -25.74 4.58 6.25
C VAL A 36 -26.30 5.96 5.97
N ALA A 37 -25.55 6.80 5.27
CA ALA A 37 -26.02 8.06 4.71
C ALA A 37 -26.09 7.92 3.19
N THR A 38 -27.18 8.35 2.59
CA THR A 38 -27.31 8.54 1.15
C THR A 38 -27.49 10.01 0.90
N ASP A 39 -26.97 10.50 -0.21
CA ASP A 39 -27.30 11.86 -0.67
C ASP A 39 -28.82 11.98 -0.77
N SER A 40 -29.38 13.05 -0.19
CA SER A 40 -30.82 13.30 -0.13
C SER A 40 -31.39 13.75 -1.50
N ILE A 41 -30.96 13.10 -2.58
CA ILE A 41 -31.46 13.33 -3.91
C ILE A 41 -32.84 12.68 -4.01
N GLN A 42 -33.87 13.47 -4.25
CA GLN A 42 -35.21 12.95 -4.40
C GLN A 42 -35.29 11.94 -5.57
N GLY A 43 -35.78 10.73 -5.30
CA GLY A 43 -35.82 9.64 -6.26
C GLY A 43 -34.54 8.80 -6.37
N TRP A 44 -33.54 9.06 -5.55
CA TRP A 44 -32.36 8.19 -5.49
C TRP A 44 -32.74 6.81 -4.91
N PRO A 45 -32.18 5.70 -5.44
CA PRO A 45 -32.47 4.37 -4.92
C PRO A 45 -32.06 4.24 -3.45
N ALA A 46 -32.76 3.39 -2.71
CA ALA A 46 -32.37 3.06 -1.36
C ALA A 46 -30.94 2.50 -1.33
N ALA A 47 -30.15 2.91 -0.33
CA ALA A 47 -28.80 2.46 -0.16
C ALA A 47 -28.70 0.92 -0.02
N PRO A 48 -27.76 0.25 -0.69
CA PRO A 48 -27.55 -1.17 -0.53
C PRO A 48 -27.08 -1.48 0.89
N ALA A 49 -27.56 -2.59 1.46
CA ALA A 49 -27.01 -3.11 2.70
C ALA A 49 -25.61 -3.67 2.44
N THR A 50 -24.61 -3.16 3.15
CA THR A 50 -23.23 -3.67 3.09
C THR A 50 -22.83 -4.28 4.42
N VAL A 51 -22.07 -5.39 4.39
CA VAL A 51 -21.54 -6.06 5.58
C VAL A 51 -20.37 -5.29 6.18
N SER A 52 -19.60 -4.57 5.33
CA SER A 52 -18.47 -3.76 5.76
C SER A 52 -18.88 -2.66 6.74
N GLU A 53 -18.01 -2.36 7.71
CA GLU A 53 -18.23 -1.30 8.72
C GLU A 53 -18.29 0.09 8.07
N THR A 54 -17.46 0.31 7.05
CA THR A 54 -17.45 1.56 6.27
C THR A 54 -17.47 1.25 4.79
N ALA A 55 -18.09 2.11 4.00
CA ALA A 55 -18.14 1.98 2.55
C ALA A 55 -18.38 3.35 1.89
N VAL A 56 -17.93 3.48 0.65
CA VAL A 56 -18.21 4.63 -0.20
C VAL A 56 -18.39 4.17 -1.64
N LEU A 57 -19.29 4.81 -2.36
CA LEU A 57 -19.36 4.75 -3.82
C LEU A 57 -19.17 6.16 -4.36
N ILE A 58 -18.26 6.32 -5.30
CA ILE A 58 -18.03 7.58 -5.99
C ILE A 58 -18.19 7.40 -7.49
N ASP A 59 -18.64 8.42 -8.17
CA ASP A 59 -18.54 8.51 -9.61
C ASP A 59 -17.08 8.68 -10.03
N ALA A 60 -16.60 7.83 -10.92
CA ALA A 60 -15.17 7.80 -11.28
C ALA A 60 -14.72 9.03 -12.08
N ASP A 61 -15.62 9.64 -12.87
CA ASP A 61 -15.29 10.79 -13.71
C ASP A 61 -15.32 12.09 -12.90
N THR A 62 -16.37 12.31 -12.13
CA THR A 62 -16.60 13.56 -11.40
C THR A 62 -16.01 13.53 -9.98
N GLY A 63 -15.96 12.36 -9.35
CA GLY A 63 -15.63 12.20 -7.94
C GLY A 63 -16.80 12.45 -7.00
N ALA A 64 -18.01 12.64 -7.53
CA ALA A 64 -19.20 12.83 -6.71
C ALA A 64 -19.49 11.60 -5.85
N VAL A 65 -19.82 11.80 -4.57
CA VAL A 65 -20.20 10.72 -3.65
C VAL A 65 -21.65 10.31 -3.93
N LEU A 66 -21.85 9.04 -4.28
CA LEU A 66 -23.15 8.45 -4.58
C LEU A 66 -23.70 7.63 -3.40
N TYR A 67 -22.84 7.14 -2.53
CA TYR A 67 -23.18 6.39 -1.33
C TYR A 67 -22.11 6.59 -0.27
N ASP A 68 -22.54 6.76 0.97
CA ASP A 68 -21.68 6.94 2.14
C ASP A 68 -22.18 6.07 3.30
N LYS A 69 -21.26 5.31 3.89
CA LYS A 69 -21.40 4.61 5.15
C LYS A 69 -20.14 4.83 5.97
N GLY A 70 -20.03 5.94 6.69
CA GLY A 70 -18.84 6.27 7.48
C GLY A 70 -17.58 6.39 6.64
N MET A 71 -17.70 6.98 5.45
CA MET A 71 -16.63 7.03 4.45
C MET A 71 -15.34 7.67 4.97
N ASP A 72 -15.44 8.57 5.96
CA ASP A 72 -14.32 9.31 6.53
C ASP A 72 -13.85 8.74 7.88
N GLU A 73 -14.38 7.60 8.32
CA GLU A 73 -13.89 6.93 9.54
C GLU A 73 -12.57 6.20 9.27
N TYR A 74 -11.66 6.31 10.23
CA TYR A 74 -10.37 5.63 10.17
C TYR A 74 -10.52 4.10 10.21
N ARG A 75 -9.79 3.43 9.33
CA ARG A 75 -9.72 1.96 9.28
C ARG A 75 -8.29 1.53 8.94
N TYR A 76 -7.93 0.33 9.37
CA TYR A 76 -6.73 -0.33 8.88
C TYR A 76 -6.97 -0.82 7.45
N PRO A 77 -6.16 -0.39 6.46
CA PRO A 77 -6.39 -0.74 5.06
C PRO A 77 -6.12 -2.22 4.74
N ALA A 78 -5.28 -2.89 5.52
CA ALA A 78 -4.76 -4.20 5.16
C ALA A 78 -4.24 -4.21 3.71
N SER A 79 -4.46 -5.29 2.95
CA SER A 79 -3.97 -5.42 1.58
C SER A 79 -4.57 -4.43 0.57
N THR A 80 -5.59 -3.63 0.91
CA THR A 80 -6.02 -2.52 0.03
C THR A 80 -4.96 -1.43 -0.09
N THR A 81 -3.96 -1.39 0.78
CA THR A 81 -2.72 -0.61 0.67
C THR A 81 -2.05 -0.78 -0.69
N LYS A 82 -2.10 -1.99 -1.26
CA LYS A 82 -1.43 -2.34 -2.52
C LYS A 82 -1.95 -1.56 -3.73
N ILE A 83 -3.12 -0.94 -3.61
CA ILE A 83 -3.65 0.03 -4.58
C ILE A 83 -2.69 1.23 -4.69
N MET A 84 -2.25 1.79 -3.57
CA MET A 84 -1.27 2.88 -3.55
C MET A 84 0.12 2.40 -3.98
N THR A 85 0.54 1.23 -3.53
CA THR A 85 1.82 0.64 -3.94
C THR A 85 1.91 0.46 -5.45
N LEU A 86 0.85 -0.09 -6.07
CA LEU A 86 0.77 -0.21 -7.53
C LEU A 86 0.80 1.17 -8.20
N LEU A 87 0.02 2.14 -7.70
CA LEU A 87 -0.04 3.47 -8.29
C LEU A 87 1.34 4.13 -8.33
N VAL A 88 2.03 4.16 -7.19
CA VAL A 88 3.38 4.75 -7.11
C VAL A 88 4.36 3.97 -8.01
N ALA A 89 4.29 2.64 -8.02
CA ALA A 89 5.19 1.81 -8.83
C ALA A 89 4.99 2.03 -10.35
N VAL A 90 3.75 2.07 -10.85
CA VAL A 90 3.50 2.26 -12.30
C VAL A 90 3.85 3.67 -12.79
N GLU A 91 3.85 4.65 -11.89
CA GLU A 91 4.26 6.03 -12.19
C GLU A 91 5.77 6.22 -12.23
N ASN A 92 6.53 5.42 -11.46
CA ASN A 92 7.97 5.67 -11.23
C ASN A 92 8.89 4.56 -11.77
N ALA A 93 8.36 3.48 -12.32
CA ALA A 93 9.17 2.38 -12.85
C ALA A 93 8.74 1.94 -14.27
N SER A 94 9.69 1.40 -15.01
CA SER A 94 9.42 0.77 -16.30
C SER A 94 8.92 -0.68 -16.10
N PRO A 95 7.92 -1.14 -16.87
CA PRO A 95 7.48 -2.54 -16.81
C PRO A 95 8.58 -3.55 -17.16
N ARG A 96 9.66 -3.11 -17.80
CA ARG A 96 10.80 -3.95 -18.23
C ARG A 96 11.96 -3.94 -17.24
N ASP A 97 11.91 -3.11 -16.21
CA ASP A 97 12.97 -3.07 -15.22
C ASP A 97 13.12 -4.45 -14.58
N THR A 98 14.36 -4.90 -14.42
CA THR A 98 14.65 -6.15 -13.71
C THR A 98 14.63 -5.88 -12.21
N VAL A 99 13.85 -6.66 -11.49
CA VAL A 99 13.78 -6.65 -10.03
C VAL A 99 14.51 -7.87 -9.52
N THR A 100 15.53 -7.66 -8.69
CA THR A 100 16.27 -8.73 -7.99
C THR A 100 15.81 -8.76 -6.55
N PHE A 101 15.36 -9.92 -6.07
CA PHE A 101 14.90 -10.08 -4.71
C PHE A 101 16.06 -10.13 -3.73
N THR A 102 16.07 -9.20 -2.80
CA THR A 102 17.04 -9.05 -1.71
C THR A 102 16.47 -9.64 -0.40
N GLU A 103 17.18 -9.48 0.71
CA GLU A 103 16.68 -9.82 2.05
C GLU A 103 15.34 -9.13 2.35
N THR A 104 15.14 -7.90 1.87
CA THR A 104 13.88 -7.16 1.99
C THR A 104 12.73 -7.92 1.34
N GLY A 105 12.92 -8.40 0.10
CA GLY A 105 11.90 -9.07 -0.68
C GLY A 105 11.69 -10.55 -0.32
N VAL A 106 12.37 -11.10 0.66
CA VAL A 106 12.16 -12.51 1.08
C VAL A 106 11.81 -12.66 2.56
N ARG A 107 11.92 -11.61 3.37
CA ARG A 107 11.66 -11.66 4.81
C ARG A 107 10.22 -12.02 5.16
N ASP A 108 9.26 -11.65 4.30
CA ASP A 108 7.81 -11.87 4.50
C ASP A 108 7.29 -13.13 3.80
N VAL A 109 8.19 -13.99 3.28
CA VAL A 109 7.85 -15.30 2.73
C VAL A 109 7.68 -16.29 3.89
N ASN A 110 6.45 -16.39 4.39
CA ASN A 110 6.08 -17.31 5.46
C ASN A 110 4.66 -17.85 5.24
N TRP A 111 4.25 -18.85 6.00
CA TRP A 111 3.02 -19.60 5.79
C TRP A 111 1.74 -18.83 6.11
N ASP A 112 1.80 -17.79 6.94
CA ASP A 112 0.67 -16.96 7.37
C ASP A 112 0.58 -15.61 6.64
N SER A 113 1.47 -15.38 5.67
CA SER A 113 1.53 -14.18 4.84
C SER A 113 1.23 -14.51 3.38
N SER A 114 0.40 -13.69 2.71
CA SER A 114 0.19 -13.79 1.26
C SER A 114 1.51 -13.57 0.52
N ASN A 115 1.98 -14.57 -0.21
CA ASN A 115 3.26 -14.55 -0.94
C ASN A 115 3.24 -15.50 -2.14
N ILE A 116 4.20 -15.38 -3.05
CA ILE A 116 4.43 -16.27 -4.20
C ILE A 116 5.73 -17.08 -4.07
N GLY A 117 6.36 -17.06 -2.89
CA GLY A 117 7.54 -17.83 -2.56
C GLY A 117 8.80 -17.38 -3.29
N MET A 118 9.07 -16.08 -3.33
CA MET A 118 10.30 -15.54 -3.92
C MET A 118 11.54 -15.94 -3.12
N LYS A 119 12.66 -16.10 -3.80
CA LYS A 119 13.94 -16.53 -3.25
C LYS A 119 14.97 -15.41 -3.33
N LEU A 120 15.91 -15.37 -2.39
CA LEU A 120 17.03 -14.42 -2.42
C LEU A 120 17.82 -14.58 -3.73
N GLY A 121 18.00 -13.47 -4.45
CA GLY A 121 18.67 -13.46 -5.77
C GLY A 121 17.78 -13.91 -6.93
N GLU A 122 16.52 -14.25 -6.70
CA GLU A 122 15.56 -14.50 -7.78
C GLU A 122 15.23 -13.19 -8.50
N THR A 123 15.03 -13.26 -9.82
CA THR A 123 14.77 -12.08 -10.65
C THR A 123 13.49 -12.23 -11.46
N MET A 124 12.72 -11.16 -11.56
CA MET A 124 11.59 -11.05 -12.50
C MET A 124 11.43 -9.60 -12.98
N THR A 125 10.54 -9.37 -13.93
CA THR A 125 10.30 -8.00 -14.41
C THR A 125 9.43 -7.22 -13.42
N MET A 126 9.57 -5.89 -13.42
CA MET A 126 8.71 -5.02 -12.62
C MET A 126 7.23 -5.23 -12.97
N LYS A 127 6.90 -5.50 -14.24
CA LYS A 127 5.55 -5.87 -14.66
C LYS A 127 5.05 -7.12 -13.92
N ASP A 128 5.87 -8.18 -13.83
CA ASP A 128 5.50 -9.41 -13.12
C ASP A 128 5.26 -9.13 -11.64
N CYS A 129 6.08 -8.24 -11.03
CA CYS A 129 5.88 -7.77 -9.65
C CYS A 129 4.52 -7.08 -9.46
N TRP A 130 4.10 -6.21 -10.39
CA TRP A 130 2.80 -5.55 -10.30
C TRP A 130 1.64 -6.55 -10.27
N TYR A 131 1.67 -7.55 -11.16
CA TYR A 131 0.63 -8.58 -11.20
C TYR A 131 0.65 -9.45 -9.95
N ALA A 132 1.82 -9.86 -9.46
CA ALA A 132 1.94 -10.64 -8.24
C ALA A 132 1.41 -9.88 -7.01
N ALA A 133 1.75 -8.60 -6.89
CA ALA A 133 1.28 -7.74 -5.81
C ALA A 133 -0.26 -7.63 -5.77
N ILE A 134 -0.92 -7.60 -6.93
CA ILE A 134 -2.38 -7.40 -7.00
C ILE A 134 -3.15 -8.72 -7.02
N ILE A 135 -2.74 -9.70 -7.82
CA ILE A 135 -3.50 -10.95 -7.99
C ILE A 135 -3.36 -11.87 -6.78
N GLU A 136 -2.13 -12.06 -6.28
CA GLU A 136 -1.84 -12.93 -5.13
C GLU A 136 -1.66 -12.14 -3.83
N SER A 137 -1.77 -10.83 -3.90
CA SER A 137 -1.55 -9.98 -2.72
C SER A 137 -0.17 -10.17 -2.08
N ALA A 138 0.86 -10.50 -2.86
CA ALA A 138 2.18 -10.91 -2.41
C ALA A 138 2.91 -9.81 -1.62
N ASN A 139 3.08 -10.00 -0.31
CA ASN A 139 3.67 -9.00 0.58
C ASN A 139 5.16 -8.80 0.33
N GLU A 140 5.89 -9.90 0.14
CA GLU A 140 7.32 -9.88 -0.16
C GLU A 140 7.61 -9.15 -1.47
N VAL A 141 6.70 -9.27 -2.45
CA VAL A 141 6.82 -8.55 -3.72
C VAL A 141 6.59 -7.06 -3.51
N CYS A 142 5.64 -6.66 -2.66
CA CYS A 142 5.42 -5.25 -2.35
C CYS A 142 6.62 -4.62 -1.64
N ALA A 143 7.26 -5.35 -0.73
CA ALA A 143 8.50 -4.90 -0.07
C ALA A 143 9.64 -4.72 -1.09
N GLN A 144 9.80 -5.67 -2.02
CA GLN A 144 10.82 -5.56 -3.07
C GLN A 144 10.53 -4.46 -4.09
N ILE A 145 9.26 -4.24 -4.46
CA ILE A 145 8.86 -3.07 -5.26
C ILE A 145 9.29 -1.79 -4.55
N ALA A 146 8.99 -1.69 -3.25
CA ALA A 146 9.31 -0.51 -2.46
C ALA A 146 10.81 -0.23 -2.43
N GLU A 147 11.64 -1.23 -2.17
CA GLU A 147 13.09 -1.08 -2.20
C GLU A 147 13.60 -0.70 -3.60
N THR A 148 13.11 -1.38 -4.64
CA THR A 148 13.59 -1.16 -6.01
C THR A 148 13.22 0.22 -6.54
N VAL A 149 11.97 0.66 -6.33
CA VAL A 149 11.46 1.94 -6.87
C VAL A 149 11.90 3.12 -6.01
N GLY A 150 11.91 2.94 -4.70
CA GLY A 150 12.29 3.99 -3.76
C GLY A 150 13.80 4.09 -3.51
N GLY A 151 14.59 3.09 -3.89
CA GLY A 151 15.97 2.92 -3.45
C GLY A 151 16.06 2.48 -1.98
N SER A 152 14.98 2.56 -1.24
CA SER A 152 14.75 2.00 0.09
C SER A 152 13.25 1.94 0.37
N GLU A 153 12.80 1.02 1.24
CA GLU A 153 11.41 0.97 1.68
C GLU A 153 10.96 2.28 2.33
N ALA A 154 11.78 2.87 3.18
CA ALA A 154 11.47 4.13 3.85
C ALA A 154 11.19 5.26 2.86
N ASN A 155 11.99 5.38 1.81
CA ASN A 155 11.78 6.38 0.78
C ASN A 155 10.51 6.10 -0.04
N PHE A 156 10.23 4.84 -0.37
CA PHE A 156 9.00 4.47 -1.06
C PHE A 156 7.75 4.78 -0.22
N ILE A 157 7.78 4.52 1.08
CA ILE A 157 6.71 4.88 2.02
C ILE A 157 6.51 6.40 2.05
N ASN A 158 7.58 7.18 2.02
CA ASN A 158 7.50 8.63 1.87
C ASN A 158 6.81 9.02 0.55
N MET A 159 7.17 8.37 -0.58
CA MET A 159 6.50 8.59 -1.87
C MET A 159 5.01 8.27 -1.81
N MET A 160 4.61 7.17 -1.14
CA MET A 160 3.20 6.83 -0.94
C MET A 160 2.46 7.92 -0.16
N ASN A 161 3.03 8.42 0.92
CA ASN A 161 2.43 9.46 1.77
C ASN A 161 2.35 10.81 1.05
N GLU A 162 3.39 11.21 0.31
CA GLU A 162 3.35 12.41 -0.52
C GLU A 162 2.31 12.29 -1.65
N LYS A 163 2.18 11.10 -2.27
CA LYS A 163 1.13 10.85 -3.26
C LYS A 163 -0.27 10.95 -2.64
N ALA A 164 -0.49 10.36 -1.47
CA ALA A 164 -1.75 10.47 -0.74
C ALA A 164 -2.11 11.94 -0.47
N LYS A 165 -1.15 12.72 0.03
CA LYS A 165 -1.31 14.15 0.28
C LYS A 165 -1.65 14.92 -1.02
N ALA A 166 -0.95 14.65 -2.12
CA ALA A 166 -1.20 15.27 -3.42
C ALA A 166 -2.61 14.96 -3.97
N LEU A 167 -3.17 13.80 -3.62
CA LEU A 167 -4.53 13.39 -3.97
C LEU A 167 -5.61 13.94 -3.01
N GLY A 168 -5.22 14.72 -2.00
CA GLY A 168 -6.14 15.25 -0.99
C GLY A 168 -6.63 14.20 0.00
N CYS A 169 -5.84 13.14 0.24
CA CYS A 169 -6.11 12.14 1.26
C CYS A 169 -5.62 12.67 2.61
N THR A 170 -6.51 13.30 3.37
CA THR A 170 -6.15 13.97 4.63
C THR A 170 -6.22 13.07 5.85
N ARG A 171 -6.73 11.84 5.69
CA ARG A 171 -6.94 10.86 6.76
C ARG A 171 -6.24 9.53 6.46
N THR A 172 -5.11 9.59 5.74
CA THR A 172 -4.35 8.42 5.32
C THR A 172 -2.89 8.57 5.71
N HIS A 173 -2.33 7.51 6.25
CA HIS A 173 -0.91 7.36 6.48
C HIS A 173 -0.48 5.91 6.21
N PHE A 174 0.52 5.73 5.38
CA PHE A 174 1.12 4.45 5.06
C PHE A 174 2.41 4.26 5.86
N ALA A 175 2.55 3.10 6.50
CA ALA A 175 3.75 2.69 7.24
C ALA A 175 4.51 1.57 6.54
N ASN A 176 3.90 0.88 5.57
CA ASN A 176 4.53 -0.15 4.75
C ASN A 176 3.81 -0.28 3.40
N ALA A 177 4.42 -1.00 2.45
CA ALA A 177 3.89 -1.18 1.11
C ALA A 177 2.90 -2.33 0.96
N GLY A 178 2.83 -3.25 1.92
CA GLY A 178 2.02 -4.48 1.86
C GLY A 178 0.65 -4.37 2.54
N GLY A 179 0.52 -3.48 3.51
CA GLY A 179 -0.66 -3.39 4.37
C GLY A 179 -0.57 -4.27 5.62
N LEU A 180 0.66 -4.63 6.03
CA LEU A 180 0.89 -5.35 7.28
C LEU A 180 0.50 -4.49 8.49
N PRO A 181 0.11 -5.11 9.62
CA PRO A 181 -0.34 -4.38 10.79
C PRO A 181 0.70 -3.40 11.34
N ASP A 182 0.30 -2.14 11.51
CA ASP A 182 1.07 -1.08 12.16
C ASP A 182 0.07 -0.04 12.69
N ALA A 183 0.29 0.47 13.89
CA ALA A 183 -0.60 1.45 14.51
C ALA A 183 -0.69 2.77 13.74
N ASN A 184 0.35 3.10 12.97
CA ASN A 184 0.41 4.30 12.14
C ASN A 184 -0.01 4.02 10.68
N HIS A 185 -0.54 2.83 10.37
CA HIS A 185 -0.97 2.46 9.04
C HIS A 185 -2.49 2.49 8.93
N TYR A 186 -3.04 3.61 8.50
CA TYR A 186 -4.49 3.84 8.49
C TYR A 186 -4.93 4.62 7.26
N THR A 187 -6.21 4.51 6.95
CA THR A 187 -6.87 5.24 5.86
C THR A 187 -8.37 5.38 6.14
N THR A 188 -9.11 5.86 5.15
CA THR A 188 -10.58 5.87 5.12
C THR A 188 -11.09 5.29 3.80
N ALA A 189 -12.34 4.86 3.74
CA ALA A 189 -12.96 4.40 2.49
C ALA A 189 -12.90 5.50 1.41
N HIS A 190 -13.15 6.75 1.78
CA HIS A 190 -13.12 7.90 0.89
C HIS A 190 -11.71 8.15 0.32
N ASP A 191 -10.68 8.13 1.16
CA ASP A 191 -9.32 8.34 0.69
C ASP A 191 -8.85 7.20 -0.23
N LEU A 192 -9.20 5.93 0.08
CA LEU A 192 -8.94 4.80 -0.83
C LEU A 192 -9.65 4.96 -2.18
N ALA A 193 -10.88 5.47 -2.19
CA ALA A 193 -11.60 5.75 -3.44
C ALA A 193 -10.91 6.84 -4.27
N LYS A 194 -10.38 7.90 -3.65
CA LYS A 194 -9.56 8.93 -4.34
C LYS A 194 -8.31 8.32 -4.96
N ILE A 195 -7.60 7.45 -4.22
CA ILE A 195 -6.40 6.77 -4.70
C ILE A 195 -6.75 5.86 -5.88
N MET A 196 -7.81 5.05 -5.76
CA MET A 196 -8.27 4.18 -6.84
C MET A 196 -8.63 5.00 -8.08
N ARG A 197 -9.41 6.09 -7.92
CA ARG A 197 -9.79 6.99 -9.01
C ARG A 197 -8.57 7.56 -9.74
N ALA A 198 -7.53 7.97 -9.01
CA ALA A 198 -6.28 8.42 -9.60
C ALA A 198 -5.58 7.29 -10.38
N GLY A 199 -5.53 6.08 -9.81
CA GLY A 199 -4.99 4.90 -10.48
C GLY A 199 -5.70 4.57 -11.79
N LEU A 200 -7.02 4.68 -11.81
CA LEU A 200 -7.83 4.43 -13.01
C LEU A 200 -7.56 5.39 -14.17
N GLN A 201 -6.89 6.53 -13.96
CA GLN A 201 -6.41 7.39 -15.04
C GLN A 201 -5.15 6.83 -15.72
N ASN A 202 -4.43 5.88 -15.10
CA ASN A 202 -3.24 5.27 -15.65
C ASN A 202 -3.57 3.94 -16.37
N ALA A 203 -3.25 3.86 -17.65
CA ALA A 203 -3.56 2.67 -18.47
C ALA A 203 -2.86 1.39 -17.97
N ARG A 204 -1.64 1.50 -17.43
CA ARG A 204 -0.92 0.34 -16.85
C ARG A 204 -1.60 -0.14 -15.58
N PHE A 205 -1.99 0.78 -14.72
CA PHE A 205 -2.75 0.49 -13.51
C PHE A 205 -4.06 -0.26 -13.83
N ARG A 206 -4.88 0.30 -14.73
CA ARG A 206 -6.14 -0.35 -15.15
C ARG A 206 -5.93 -1.77 -15.66
N LYS A 207 -4.88 -1.97 -16.47
CA LYS A 207 -4.57 -3.30 -17.02
C LYS A 207 -4.21 -4.31 -15.94
N VAL A 208 -3.48 -3.90 -14.91
CA VAL A 208 -3.07 -4.79 -13.80
C VAL A 208 -4.25 -5.11 -12.89
N ILE A 209 -5.02 -4.08 -12.46
CA ILE A 209 -6.09 -4.28 -11.48
C ILE A 209 -7.30 -5.02 -12.05
N GLY A 210 -7.52 -4.96 -13.37
CA GLY A 210 -8.58 -5.71 -14.06
C GLY A 210 -8.16 -7.11 -14.53
N ALA A 211 -6.98 -7.59 -14.17
CA ALA A 211 -6.50 -8.89 -14.61
C ALA A 211 -7.13 -10.04 -13.81
N VAL A 212 -7.77 -10.97 -14.52
CA VAL A 212 -8.36 -12.18 -13.92
C VAL A 212 -7.29 -13.23 -13.63
N SER A 213 -6.29 -13.34 -14.48
CA SER A 213 -5.16 -14.27 -14.29
C SER A 213 -3.89 -13.71 -14.92
N TYR A 214 -2.76 -14.16 -14.42
CA TYR A 214 -1.46 -13.85 -14.99
C TYR A 214 -0.50 -15.01 -14.76
N THR A 215 0.39 -15.26 -15.72
CA THR A 215 1.46 -16.23 -15.57
C THR A 215 2.81 -15.52 -15.57
N ILE A 216 3.51 -15.55 -14.43
CA ILE A 216 4.91 -15.16 -14.35
C ILE A 216 5.70 -16.25 -15.07
N PRO A 217 6.54 -15.92 -16.07
CA PRO A 217 7.42 -16.89 -16.71
C PRO A 217 8.37 -17.57 -15.72
N ALA A 218 8.98 -18.68 -16.12
CA ALA A 218 10.09 -19.25 -15.34
C ALA A 218 11.18 -18.21 -15.12
N THR A 219 11.69 -18.16 -13.91
CA THR A 219 12.75 -17.24 -13.47
C THR A 219 14.11 -17.95 -13.50
N ASN A 220 15.16 -17.27 -13.04
CA ASN A 220 16.46 -17.89 -12.82
C ASN A 220 16.47 -18.95 -11.71
N MET A 221 15.41 -19.06 -10.88
CA MET A 221 15.37 -19.96 -9.72
C MET A 221 14.09 -20.77 -9.55
N SER A 222 13.07 -20.50 -10.34
CA SER A 222 11.76 -21.14 -10.17
C SER A 222 11.05 -21.34 -11.50
N GLU A 223 10.21 -22.36 -11.54
CA GLU A 223 9.30 -22.62 -12.65
C GLU A 223 8.25 -21.48 -12.79
N ALA A 224 7.52 -21.46 -13.90
CA ALA A 224 6.46 -20.50 -14.14
C ALA A 224 5.37 -20.59 -13.07
N ARG A 225 4.88 -19.42 -12.60
CA ARG A 225 3.81 -19.32 -11.59
C ARG A 225 2.54 -18.81 -12.25
N ARG A 226 1.49 -19.63 -12.23
CA ARG A 226 0.17 -19.20 -12.69
C ARG A 226 -0.63 -18.69 -11.50
N MET A 227 -1.09 -17.44 -11.61
CA MET A 227 -1.88 -16.75 -10.60
C MET A 227 -3.29 -16.51 -11.11
N HIS A 228 -4.25 -16.45 -10.20
CA HIS A 228 -5.65 -16.20 -10.50
C HIS A 228 -6.25 -15.25 -9.46
N THR A 229 -7.12 -14.32 -9.90
CA THR A 229 -7.70 -13.33 -9.00
C THR A 229 -8.60 -13.96 -7.94
N HIS A 230 -8.53 -13.42 -6.73
CA HIS A 230 -9.44 -13.74 -5.64
C HIS A 230 -10.72 -12.87 -5.66
N MET A 231 -10.86 -11.98 -6.64
CA MET A 231 -12.01 -11.08 -6.74
C MET A 231 -13.13 -11.70 -7.59
N PRO A 232 -14.24 -12.14 -6.96
CA PRO A 232 -15.29 -12.85 -7.68
C PRO A 232 -16.03 -11.97 -8.70
N LEU A 233 -16.06 -10.65 -8.51
CA LEU A 233 -16.77 -9.74 -9.41
C LEU A 233 -16.17 -9.66 -10.83
N ILE A 234 -14.91 -9.97 -11.01
CA ILE A 234 -14.23 -9.95 -12.32
C ILE A 234 -13.90 -11.36 -12.83
N ALA A 235 -14.17 -12.41 -12.06
CA ALA A 235 -13.93 -13.79 -12.44
C ALA A 235 -15.20 -14.35 -13.13
N LYS A 236 -15.12 -14.62 -14.44
CA LYS A 236 -16.29 -15.08 -15.26
C LYS A 236 -16.93 -16.36 -14.76
N GLU A 237 -16.18 -17.22 -14.12
CA GLU A 237 -16.63 -18.46 -13.47
C GLU A 237 -17.35 -18.23 -12.14
N SER A 238 -17.34 -17.01 -11.62
CA SER A 238 -18.05 -16.66 -10.40
C SER A 238 -19.53 -16.36 -10.68
N ASN A 239 -20.41 -16.78 -9.78
CA ASN A 239 -21.81 -16.40 -9.79
C ASN A 239 -22.05 -14.91 -9.44
N LEU A 240 -21.00 -14.20 -9.04
CA LEU A 240 -20.98 -12.75 -8.75
C LEU A 240 -20.38 -11.93 -9.89
N TYR A 241 -20.01 -12.57 -11.02
CA TYR A 241 -19.43 -11.87 -12.15
C TYR A 241 -20.34 -10.75 -12.66
N TYR A 242 -19.73 -9.59 -12.87
CA TYR A 242 -20.38 -8.43 -13.46
C TYR A 242 -19.59 -7.97 -14.68
N GLU A 243 -20.25 -7.94 -15.83
CA GLU A 243 -19.70 -7.41 -17.08
C GLU A 243 -20.08 -5.94 -17.19
N GLY A 244 -19.16 -5.06 -16.74
CA GLY A 244 -19.32 -3.62 -16.76
C GLY A 244 -18.45 -2.92 -17.77
#